data_1e521fffabe0b5fa3571595322c96773
#
_entry.id   1e521fffabe0b5fa3571595322c96773
#
_cell.length_a   1.000
_cell.length_b   1.000
_cell.length_c   1.000
_cell.angle_alpha   90.00
_cell.angle_beta   90.00
_cell.angle_gamma   90.00
#
_symmetry.space_group_name_H-M   'P 1'
#
loop_
_entity.id
_entity.type
_entity.pdbx_description
1 polymer ?
#
loop_
_entity_poly.entity_id
_entity_poly.type
_entity_poly.pdbx_seq_one_letter_code
_entity_poly.pdbx_strand_id
1 'polypeptide(L)'
;GLKREPGSINYQMYCTKGSMETDRWEWGKLHVYIEGERNCEGEHTAYTPEFAVEGAGGSGHGGSDFFTTHYFIRKILGDPEAAANSIDVYMALDMCVPGILAYRSIVNGGEPQEVPDFRDRVAREKYRGDTFCTYRDIAGDMYVLPAHDGKQDVPDSVYEEVRRKWLNGERG
;
A
#
# COMPACT_ATOMS: atom_id res chain seq x y z
N GLY A 1 -9.02 -1.48 10.84
CA GLY A 1 -7.92 -1.15 11.72
C GLY A 1 -8.38 -0.72 13.10
N LEU A 2 -7.54 -0.87 14.11
CA LEU A 2 -7.85 -0.39 15.45
C LEU A 2 -7.75 1.15 15.47
N LYS A 3 -8.88 1.81 15.75
CA LYS A 3 -8.93 3.28 15.91
C LYS A 3 -8.47 3.66 17.30
N ARG A 4 -7.17 3.62 17.56
CA ARG A 4 -6.57 4.16 18.77
C ARG A 4 -5.45 5.12 18.40
N GLU A 5 -5.44 6.23 19.08
CA GLU A 5 -4.35 7.21 18.95
C GLU A 5 -3.07 6.72 19.70
N PRO A 6 -1.90 7.03 19.17
CA PRO A 6 -1.70 7.72 17.90
C PRO A 6 -2.04 6.84 16.70
N GLY A 7 -2.99 7.29 15.85
CA GLY A 7 -3.42 6.63 14.63
C GLY A 7 -2.43 6.84 13.48
N SER A 8 -1.16 6.65 13.72
CA SER A 8 -0.12 6.91 12.75
C SER A 8 0.16 5.72 11.84
N ILE A 9 0.52 6.03 10.60
CA ILE A 9 1.20 5.08 9.72
C ILE A 9 2.67 5.07 10.15
N ASN A 10 3.12 3.96 10.72
CA ASN A 10 4.49 3.82 11.18
C ASN A 10 5.25 2.83 10.30
N TYR A 11 6.29 3.33 9.65
CA TYR A 11 7.22 2.52 8.87
C TYR A 11 8.53 2.40 9.61
N GLN A 12 9.03 1.18 9.72
CA GLN A 12 10.34 0.89 10.30
C GLN A 12 11.14 0.02 9.32
N MET A 13 12.38 0.41 9.07
CA MET A 13 13.31 -0.33 8.22
C MET A 13 14.58 -0.59 9.00
N TYR A 14 14.95 -1.85 9.11
CA TYR A 14 16.21 -2.29 9.71
C TYR A 14 17.16 -2.68 8.59
N CYS A 15 18.30 -2.00 8.51
CA CYS A 15 19.31 -2.17 7.49
C CYS A 15 20.59 -2.73 8.10
N THR A 16 21.57 -3.10 7.27
CA THR A 16 22.85 -3.68 7.72
C THR A 16 23.74 -2.71 8.47
N LYS A 17 23.50 -1.40 8.38
CA LYS A 17 24.31 -0.35 9.01
C LYS A 17 23.51 0.66 9.81
N GLY A 18 22.25 0.32 10.13
CA GLY A 18 21.40 1.22 10.87
C GLY A 18 19.92 0.94 10.66
N SER A 19 19.11 1.87 11.09
CA SER A 19 17.65 1.79 10.94
C SER A 19 17.05 3.14 10.63
N MET A 20 15.84 3.13 10.10
CA MET A 20 15.05 4.34 9.93
C MET A 20 13.59 4.06 10.30
N GLU A 21 12.93 5.08 10.83
CA GLU A 21 11.50 5.00 11.15
C GLU A 21 10.80 6.35 11.01
N THR A 22 9.50 6.30 10.68
CA THR A 22 8.66 7.48 10.72
C THR A 22 8.22 7.76 12.14
N ASP A 23 8.17 9.04 12.54
CA ASP A 23 7.71 9.43 13.87
C ASP A 23 6.21 9.14 14.03
N ARG A 24 5.83 8.71 15.22
CA ARG A 24 4.45 8.39 15.57
C ARG A 24 3.61 9.61 15.95
N TRP A 25 4.26 10.63 16.46
CA TRP A 25 3.63 11.78 17.09
C TRP A 25 3.78 13.04 16.24
N GLU A 26 4.92 13.15 15.53
CA GLU A 26 5.22 14.29 14.67
C GLU A 26 5.10 13.88 13.21
N TRP A 27 4.01 14.25 12.59
CA TRP A 27 3.75 13.94 11.19
C TRP A 27 4.86 14.46 10.28
N GLY A 28 5.34 13.58 9.41
CA GLY A 28 6.37 13.90 8.41
C GLY A 28 7.80 13.83 8.93
N LYS A 29 8.03 13.62 10.22
CA LYS A 29 9.37 13.46 10.78
C LYS A 29 9.91 12.05 10.51
N LEU A 30 11.17 11.97 10.12
CA LEU A 30 11.93 10.76 9.89
C LEU A 30 13.09 10.69 10.89
N HIS A 31 13.24 9.55 11.55
CA HIS A 31 14.38 9.20 12.37
C HIS A 31 15.31 8.28 11.61
N VAL A 32 16.59 8.57 11.62
CA VAL A 32 17.63 7.73 11.01
C VAL A 32 18.70 7.48 12.07
N TYR A 33 19.02 6.23 12.27
CA TYR A 33 20.11 5.80 13.11
C TYR A 33 21.17 5.08 12.26
N ILE A 34 22.40 5.51 12.35
CA ILE A 34 23.56 4.86 11.70
C ILE A 34 24.41 4.24 12.79
N GLU A 35 24.66 2.94 12.68
CA GLU A 35 25.55 2.25 13.62
C GLU A 35 26.98 2.80 13.53
N GLY A 36 27.59 3.02 14.69
CA GLY A 36 29.01 3.35 14.80
C GLY A 36 29.90 2.17 14.42
N GLU A 37 31.14 2.45 14.15
CA GLU A 37 32.17 1.42 14.05
C GLU A 37 32.39 0.75 15.42
N ARG A 38 33.03 -0.41 15.41
CA ARG A 38 33.28 -1.20 16.61
C ARG A 38 33.85 -0.35 17.75
N ASN A 39 33.09 -0.25 18.85
CA ASN A 39 33.36 0.58 20.05
C ASN A 39 33.12 2.10 19.88
N CYS A 40 32.44 2.53 18.83
CA CYS A 40 31.96 3.90 18.70
C CYS A 40 30.44 3.93 18.89
N GLU A 41 29.94 5.03 19.45
CA GLU A 41 28.51 5.28 19.49
C GLU A 41 27.97 5.51 18.06
N GLY A 42 26.77 5.01 17.78
CA GLY A 42 26.06 5.31 16.55
C GLY A 42 25.54 6.74 16.55
N GLU A 43 25.12 7.21 15.38
CA GLU A 43 24.55 8.55 15.18
C GLU A 43 23.06 8.45 14.95
N HIS A 44 22.28 9.22 15.72
CA HIS A 44 20.85 9.39 15.53
C HIS A 44 20.57 10.81 15.01
N THR A 45 19.86 10.88 13.88
CA THR A 45 19.37 12.12 13.28
C THR A 45 17.86 12.07 13.17
N ALA A 46 17.19 13.19 13.42
CA ALA A 46 15.75 13.34 13.18
C ALA A 46 15.50 14.61 12.36
N TYR A 47 14.78 14.49 11.27
CA TYR A 47 14.47 15.62 10.38
C TYR A 47 13.15 15.43 9.66
N THR A 48 12.58 16.50 9.16
CA THR A 48 11.42 16.48 8.26
C THR A 48 11.92 16.65 6.83
N PRO A 49 11.77 15.64 5.96
CA PRO A 49 12.18 15.78 4.56
C PRO A 49 11.44 16.92 3.87
N GLU A 50 12.17 17.71 3.08
CA GLU A 50 11.58 18.74 2.23
C GLU A 50 11.36 18.20 0.81
N PHE A 51 10.30 18.69 0.16
CA PHE A 51 10.03 18.30 -1.22
C PHE A 51 10.91 19.10 -2.17
N ALA A 52 11.67 18.39 -3.00
CA ALA A 52 12.53 19.00 -4.03
C ALA A 52 11.75 19.59 -5.21
N VAL A 53 10.46 19.31 -5.33
CA VAL A 53 9.62 19.72 -6.46
C VAL A 53 8.52 20.66 -5.96
N GLU A 54 8.46 21.85 -6.57
CA GLU A 54 7.44 22.84 -6.26
C GLU A 54 6.02 22.29 -6.51
N GLY A 55 5.10 22.55 -5.58
CA GLY A 55 3.72 22.09 -5.65
C GLY A 55 3.47 20.68 -5.10
N ALA A 56 4.52 19.89 -4.86
CA ALA A 56 4.35 18.54 -4.34
C ALA A 56 3.69 18.51 -2.95
N GLY A 57 4.06 19.45 -2.07
CA GLY A 57 3.53 19.53 -0.70
C GLY A 57 2.03 19.82 -0.61
N GLY A 58 1.41 20.34 -1.68
CA GLY A 58 -0.03 20.60 -1.74
C GLY A 58 -0.90 19.41 -2.17
N SER A 59 -0.29 18.29 -2.55
CA SER A 59 -1.01 17.08 -2.95
C SER A 59 -1.38 16.19 -1.76
N GLY A 60 -2.29 15.23 -1.97
CA GLY A 60 -2.73 14.30 -0.95
C GLY A 60 -1.62 13.43 -0.36
N HIS A 61 -1.89 12.82 0.79
CA HIS A 61 -0.98 11.93 1.52
C HIS A 61 0.40 12.55 1.80
N GLY A 62 0.41 13.85 2.17
CA GLY A 62 1.65 14.58 2.48
C GLY A 62 2.58 14.75 1.27
N GLY A 63 2.04 14.83 0.06
CA GLY A 63 2.81 15.02 -1.18
C GLY A 63 3.07 13.75 -1.98
N SER A 64 2.83 12.55 -1.44
CA SER A 64 3.16 11.30 -2.13
C SER A 64 2.34 11.05 -3.40
N ASP A 65 1.09 11.51 -3.45
CA ASP A 65 0.24 11.39 -4.64
C ASP A 65 0.81 12.14 -5.84
N PHE A 66 1.46 13.28 -5.59
CA PHE A 66 2.16 14.03 -6.62
C PHE A 66 3.31 13.21 -7.22
N PHE A 67 4.20 12.67 -6.37
CA PHE A 67 5.40 11.97 -6.84
C PHE A 67 5.08 10.69 -7.59
N THR A 68 4.07 9.95 -7.18
CA THR A 68 3.61 8.75 -7.88
C THR A 68 3.25 9.06 -9.33
N THR A 69 2.47 10.10 -9.55
CA THR A 69 2.05 10.52 -10.89
C THR A 69 3.18 11.21 -11.66
N HIS A 70 3.94 12.07 -11.00
CA HIS A 70 5.04 12.84 -11.59
C HIS A 70 6.09 11.94 -12.24
N TYR A 71 6.64 10.99 -11.49
CA TYR A 71 7.66 10.08 -12.00
C TYR A 71 7.11 9.13 -13.06
N PHE A 72 5.87 8.69 -12.93
CA PHE A 72 5.23 7.85 -13.93
C PHE A 72 5.10 8.58 -15.29
N ILE A 73 4.58 9.80 -15.29
CA ILE A 73 4.44 10.60 -16.51
C ILE A 73 5.80 10.93 -17.12
N ARG A 74 6.77 11.39 -16.33
CA ARG A 74 8.12 11.71 -16.82
C ARG A 74 8.83 10.49 -17.41
N LYS A 75 8.63 9.30 -16.82
CA LYS A 75 9.14 8.05 -17.38
C LYS A 75 8.56 7.77 -18.77
N ILE A 76 7.25 7.97 -18.96
CA ILE A 76 6.60 7.83 -20.27
C ILE A 76 7.21 8.83 -21.29
N LEU A 77 7.54 10.02 -20.84
CA LEU A 77 8.18 11.06 -21.65
C LEU A 77 9.68 10.82 -21.91
N GLY A 78 10.24 9.73 -21.41
CA GLY A 78 11.63 9.33 -21.67
C GLY A 78 12.67 9.93 -20.73
N ASP A 79 12.26 10.45 -19.57
CA ASP A 79 13.18 11.00 -18.58
C ASP A 79 13.94 9.87 -17.85
N PRO A 80 15.28 9.81 -17.94
CA PRO A 80 16.06 8.74 -17.34
C PRO A 80 16.08 8.77 -15.80
N GLU A 81 16.00 9.94 -15.17
CA GLU A 81 15.91 10.08 -13.72
C GLU A 81 14.57 9.52 -13.22
N ALA A 82 13.49 9.88 -13.90
CA ALA A 82 12.16 9.36 -13.60
C ALA A 82 12.07 7.85 -13.83
N ALA A 83 12.77 7.33 -14.84
CA ALA A 83 12.85 5.89 -15.09
C ALA A 83 13.53 5.14 -13.94
N ALA A 84 14.53 5.74 -13.30
CA ALA A 84 15.23 5.18 -12.14
C ALA A 84 14.38 5.25 -10.86
N ASN A 85 13.51 6.25 -10.73
CA ASN A 85 12.68 6.50 -9.54
C ASN A 85 11.24 5.96 -9.63
N SER A 86 10.87 5.31 -10.73
CA SER A 86 9.55 4.71 -10.88
C SER A 86 9.64 3.20 -11.10
N ILE A 87 8.72 2.49 -10.47
CA ILE A 87 8.61 1.04 -10.62
C ILE A 87 8.16 0.68 -12.04
N ASP A 88 8.61 -0.46 -12.55
CA ASP A 88 8.10 -1.06 -13.79
C ASP A 88 6.87 -1.94 -13.51
N VAL A 89 6.25 -2.43 -14.59
CA VAL A 89 5.05 -3.29 -14.47
C VAL A 89 5.33 -4.57 -13.70
N TYR A 90 6.51 -5.14 -13.83
CA TYR A 90 6.83 -6.39 -13.15
C TYR A 90 7.07 -6.18 -11.66
N MET A 91 7.76 -5.11 -11.28
CA MET A 91 7.90 -4.73 -9.88
C MET A 91 6.55 -4.41 -9.25
N ALA A 92 5.65 -3.72 -9.98
CA ALA A 92 4.29 -3.47 -9.51
C ALA A 92 3.50 -4.77 -9.31
N LEU A 93 3.66 -5.76 -10.20
CA LEU A 93 3.05 -7.08 -10.04
C LEU A 93 3.64 -7.84 -8.85
N ASP A 94 4.96 -7.82 -8.65
CA ASP A 94 5.60 -8.43 -7.48
C ASP A 94 5.06 -7.88 -6.16
N MET A 95 4.67 -6.60 -6.13
CA MET A 95 4.07 -5.97 -4.94
C MET A 95 2.57 -6.27 -4.78
N CYS A 96 1.82 -6.42 -5.86
CA CYS A 96 0.37 -6.57 -5.85
C CYS A 96 -0.09 -8.03 -5.75
N VAL A 97 0.53 -8.91 -6.51
CA VAL A 97 0.10 -10.32 -6.67
C VAL A 97 0.09 -11.11 -5.35
N PRO A 98 1.05 -10.93 -4.42
CA PRO A 98 0.99 -11.61 -3.13
C PRO A 98 -0.29 -11.36 -2.35
N GLY A 99 -0.85 -10.15 -2.42
CA GLY A 99 -2.14 -9.83 -1.77
C GLY A 99 -3.32 -10.59 -2.39
N ILE A 100 -3.35 -10.74 -3.71
CA ILE A 100 -4.36 -11.51 -4.43
C ILE A 100 -4.25 -13.00 -4.08
N LEU A 101 -3.03 -13.52 -4.03
CA LEU A 101 -2.77 -14.92 -3.70
C LEU A 101 -3.06 -15.22 -2.21
N ALA A 102 -2.82 -14.27 -1.32
CA ALA A 102 -3.22 -14.39 0.07
C ALA A 102 -4.74 -14.56 0.20
N TYR A 103 -5.54 -13.83 -0.58
CA TYR A 103 -6.99 -14.04 -0.60
C TYR A 103 -7.35 -15.44 -1.13
N ARG A 104 -6.69 -15.93 -2.18
CA ARG A 104 -6.88 -17.30 -2.67
C ARG A 104 -6.53 -18.34 -1.62
N SER A 105 -5.46 -18.13 -0.87
CA SER A 105 -5.10 -18.98 0.26
C SER A 105 -6.23 -19.04 1.29
N ILE A 106 -6.82 -17.90 1.66
CA ILE A 106 -7.96 -17.84 2.59
C ILE A 106 -9.15 -18.66 2.09
N VAL A 107 -9.53 -18.47 0.81
CA VAL A 107 -10.64 -19.23 0.20
C VAL A 107 -10.38 -20.73 0.21
N ASN A 108 -9.12 -21.14 0.04
CA ASN A 108 -8.70 -22.54 0.04
C ASN A 108 -8.27 -23.07 1.41
N GLY A 109 -8.77 -22.48 2.50
CA GLY A 109 -8.52 -22.98 3.86
C GLY A 109 -7.10 -22.75 4.40
N GLY A 110 -6.36 -21.79 3.84
CA GLY A 110 -5.00 -21.44 4.28
C GLY A 110 -3.89 -22.17 3.50
N GLU A 111 -4.21 -22.81 2.39
CA GLU A 111 -3.22 -23.51 1.56
C GLU A 111 -2.16 -22.53 1.00
N PRO A 112 -0.87 -22.91 1.05
CA PRO A 112 0.20 -22.10 0.46
C PRO A 112 -0.04 -21.84 -1.03
N GLN A 113 0.21 -20.61 -1.46
CA GLN A 113 0.12 -20.20 -2.85
C GLN A 113 1.50 -19.85 -3.39
N GLU A 114 1.85 -20.41 -4.54
CA GLU A 114 3.08 -20.05 -5.25
C GLU A 114 2.93 -18.66 -5.89
N VAL A 115 3.87 -17.76 -5.63
CA VAL A 115 3.91 -16.44 -6.28
C VAL A 115 4.58 -16.59 -7.66
N PRO A 116 3.85 -16.37 -8.78
CA PRO A 116 4.40 -16.54 -10.10
C PRO A 116 5.36 -15.42 -10.47
N ASP A 117 6.44 -15.73 -11.17
CA ASP A 117 7.23 -14.71 -11.85
C ASP A 117 6.56 -14.32 -13.18
N PHE A 118 5.91 -13.17 -13.22
CA PHE A 118 5.26 -12.66 -14.43
C PHE A 118 6.24 -12.20 -15.53
N ARG A 119 7.55 -12.21 -15.28
CA ARG A 119 8.58 -12.03 -16.32
C ARG A 119 8.64 -13.27 -17.20
N ASP A 120 8.36 -14.46 -16.66
CA ASP A 120 8.23 -15.67 -17.42
C ASP A 120 6.90 -15.71 -18.20
N ARG A 121 7.02 -15.90 -19.52
CA ARG A 121 5.86 -15.99 -20.41
C ARG A 121 4.96 -17.18 -20.06
N VAL A 122 5.55 -18.32 -19.73
CA VAL A 122 4.79 -19.54 -19.43
C VAL A 122 3.98 -19.37 -18.14
N ALA A 123 4.56 -18.73 -17.14
CA ALA A 123 3.85 -18.38 -15.90
C ALA A 123 2.67 -17.45 -16.18
N ARG A 124 2.85 -16.40 -16.99
CA ARG A 124 1.76 -15.46 -17.35
C ARG A 124 0.59 -16.14 -18.07
N GLU A 125 0.88 -17.06 -18.98
CA GLU A 125 -0.18 -17.72 -19.78
C GLU A 125 -1.14 -18.53 -18.91
N LYS A 126 -0.70 -19.07 -17.78
CA LYS A 126 -1.54 -19.80 -16.82
C LYS A 126 -2.66 -18.91 -16.24
N TYR A 127 -2.41 -17.61 -16.14
CA TYR A 127 -3.34 -16.64 -15.53
C TYR A 127 -4.16 -15.84 -16.55
N ARG A 128 -3.93 -16.05 -17.87
CA ARG A 128 -4.62 -15.28 -18.91
C ARG A 128 -6.14 -15.42 -18.89
N GLY A 129 -6.63 -16.60 -18.55
CA GLY A 129 -8.06 -16.90 -18.44
C GLY A 129 -8.58 -16.87 -17.00
N ASP A 130 -7.80 -16.33 -16.07
CA ASP A 130 -8.17 -16.29 -14.66
C ASP A 130 -9.31 -15.29 -14.42
N THR A 131 -10.43 -15.79 -13.93
CA THR A 131 -11.65 -15.01 -13.62
C THR A 131 -11.91 -14.92 -12.13
N PHE A 132 -10.92 -15.25 -11.29
CA PHE A 132 -11.06 -15.15 -9.85
C PHE A 132 -11.50 -13.74 -9.42
N CYS A 133 -12.57 -13.67 -8.67
CA CYS A 133 -13.20 -12.42 -8.31
C CYS A 133 -13.60 -12.44 -6.82
N THR A 134 -13.36 -11.35 -6.13
CA THR A 134 -13.72 -11.17 -4.72
C THR A 134 -14.96 -10.29 -4.52
N TYR A 135 -15.56 -9.82 -5.62
CA TYR A 135 -16.73 -8.97 -5.55
C TYR A 135 -17.97 -9.79 -5.20
N ARG A 136 -18.67 -9.42 -4.14
CA ARG A 136 -19.74 -10.20 -3.49
C ARG A 136 -20.78 -10.76 -4.47
N ASP A 137 -21.26 -9.93 -5.40
CA ASP A 137 -22.35 -10.31 -6.31
C ASP A 137 -21.91 -11.27 -7.42
N ILE A 138 -20.61 -11.41 -7.64
CA ILE A 138 -20.02 -12.21 -8.72
C ILE A 138 -19.23 -13.39 -8.18
N ALA A 139 -18.67 -13.27 -6.97
CA ALA A 139 -17.68 -14.18 -6.43
C ALA A 139 -18.22 -15.60 -6.15
N GLY A 140 -19.52 -15.76 -5.83
CA GLY A 140 -20.06 -17.06 -5.44
C GLY A 140 -19.25 -17.67 -4.29
N ASP A 141 -18.76 -18.89 -4.47
CA ASP A 141 -17.96 -19.62 -3.49
C ASP A 141 -16.56 -19.00 -3.24
N MET A 142 -16.11 -18.08 -4.11
CA MET A 142 -14.87 -17.33 -3.92
C MET A 142 -15.02 -16.17 -2.94
N TYR A 143 -16.23 -15.88 -2.47
CA TYR A 143 -16.47 -14.82 -1.50
C TYR A 143 -16.21 -15.31 -0.09
N VAL A 144 -15.34 -14.61 0.64
CA VAL A 144 -15.08 -14.86 2.06
C VAL A 144 -15.68 -13.72 2.87
N LEU A 145 -16.41 -14.08 3.92
CA LEU A 145 -16.98 -13.10 4.83
C LEU A 145 -15.88 -12.30 5.51
N PRO A 146 -15.99 -10.95 5.54
CA PRO A 146 -14.91 -10.08 6.02
C PRO A 146 -14.74 -10.10 7.56
N ALA A 147 -15.68 -10.67 8.31
CA ALA A 147 -15.67 -10.66 9.77
C ALA A 147 -15.83 -12.05 10.34
N HIS A 148 -15.18 -12.33 11.47
CA HIS A 148 -15.33 -13.56 12.24
C HIS A 148 -16.75 -13.74 12.82
N ASP A 149 -17.52 -12.66 12.90
CA ASP A 149 -18.91 -12.67 13.41
C ASP A 149 -19.94 -13.21 12.38
N GLY A 150 -19.47 -13.68 11.23
CA GLY A 150 -20.30 -14.20 10.16
C GLY A 150 -20.89 -13.11 9.25
N LYS A 151 -21.92 -13.49 8.51
CA LYS A 151 -22.58 -12.61 7.57
C LYS A 151 -23.33 -11.49 8.29
N GLN A 152 -22.89 -10.26 8.09
CA GLN A 152 -23.65 -9.08 8.51
C GLN A 152 -24.47 -8.59 7.32
N ASP A 153 -25.77 -8.83 7.38
CA ASP A 153 -26.72 -8.20 6.44
C ASP A 153 -26.94 -6.76 6.89
N VAL A 154 -26.26 -5.83 6.22
CA VAL A 154 -26.55 -4.41 6.38
C VAL A 154 -27.70 -4.07 5.45
N PRO A 155 -28.87 -3.62 5.96
CA PRO A 155 -29.99 -3.25 5.12
C PRO A 155 -29.64 -2.14 4.13
N ASP A 156 -30.19 -2.20 2.91
CA ASP A 156 -29.94 -1.19 1.88
C ASP A 156 -30.28 0.23 2.36
N SER A 157 -31.30 0.37 3.22
CA SER A 157 -31.66 1.64 3.85
C SER A 157 -30.52 2.33 4.59
N VAL A 158 -29.57 1.57 5.18
CA VAL A 158 -28.39 2.15 5.84
C VAL A 158 -27.46 2.76 4.81
N TYR A 159 -27.25 2.08 3.67
CA TYR A 159 -26.43 2.62 2.58
C TYR A 159 -27.07 3.86 1.96
N GLU A 160 -28.38 3.86 1.77
CA GLU A 160 -29.13 5.01 1.26
C GLU A 160 -29.06 6.20 2.20
N GLU A 161 -29.18 5.98 3.51
CA GLU A 161 -29.08 7.02 4.52
C GLU A 161 -27.66 7.63 4.57
N VAL A 162 -26.63 6.79 4.58
CA VAL A 162 -25.23 7.23 4.54
C VAL A 162 -24.96 8.05 3.28
N ARG A 163 -25.42 7.56 2.13
CA ARG A 163 -25.28 8.26 0.85
C ARG A 163 -25.98 9.62 0.88
N ARG A 164 -27.21 9.68 1.40
CA ARG A 164 -27.96 10.93 1.54
C ARG A 164 -27.22 11.92 2.41
N LYS A 165 -26.74 11.50 3.59
CA LYS A 165 -25.95 12.33 4.50
C LYS A 165 -24.70 12.86 3.81
N TRP A 166 -23.99 12.02 3.09
CA TRP A 166 -22.79 12.42 2.37
C TRP A 166 -23.08 13.45 1.27
N LEU A 167 -24.14 13.25 0.47
CA LEU A 167 -24.57 14.21 -0.56
C LEU A 167 -25.00 15.56 0.03
N ASN A 168 -25.56 15.57 1.22
CA ASN A 168 -25.98 16.78 1.93
C ASN A 168 -24.84 17.47 2.71
N GLY A 169 -23.63 16.91 2.69
CA GLY A 169 -22.50 17.43 3.47
C GLY A 169 -22.66 17.25 4.99
N GLU A 170 -23.59 16.41 5.42
CA GLU A 170 -23.77 16.05 6.82
C GLU A 170 -22.62 15.12 7.25
N ARG A 171 -21.71 15.62 8.11
CA ARG A 171 -20.66 14.78 8.71
C ARG A 171 -21.25 13.98 9.87
N GLY A 172 -21.04 12.65 9.87
CA GLY A 172 -21.38 11.79 11.00
C GLY A 172 -20.42 11.96 12.17
#